data_5f4a0cb150e429079da8701fc6a02d12
#
_entry.id   5f4a0cb150e429079da8701fc6a02d12
#
_cell.length_a   1.000
_cell.length_b   1.000
_cell.length_c   1.000
_cell.angle_alpha   90.00
_cell.angle_beta   90.00
_cell.angle_gamma   90.00
#
_symmetry.space_group_name_H-M   'P 1'
#
loop_
_entity.id
_entity.type
_entity.pdbx_description
1 polymer ?
#
loop_
_entity_poly.entity_id
_entity_poly.type
_entity_poly.pdbx_seq_one_letter_code
_entity_poly.pdbx_strand_id
1 'polypeptide(L)'
;PIQYPADGWVEQHPGDIWNSQRQALQDLHQQLNEAQRRAVVSCGITNQRETTVLWRRSSGSPCGPALVWQDGRTADICQAWKADGLEAAWCQRTGLLLDPYFSASKIRWMLEHHPEAAAAAAQDDLCFGTVESWLLWNLTGGQRHGSDMSNASRTLLMDLEQRCWMDEFREQTGLPANALPELLPCRGEFGHIAEELPFAGLPIQALLGDQQAATLGQLCLQPGEAKCTYGTGAFLVINTGDSIRRSSAGLLSTLGWTDASGTP
;
A
#
# COMPACT_ATOMS: atom_id res chain seq x y z
N PRO A 1 -17.88 -1.99 1.49
CA PRO A 1 -18.09 -3.35 1.05
C PRO A 1 -17.27 -3.66 -0.20
N ILE A 2 -16.88 -4.94 -0.40
CA ILE A 2 -16.26 -5.44 -1.62
C ILE A 2 -17.35 -5.60 -2.67
N GLN A 3 -17.02 -5.26 -3.93
CA GLN A 3 -17.89 -5.39 -5.09
C GLN A 3 -17.23 -6.29 -6.14
N TYR A 4 -18.03 -7.03 -6.89
CA TYR A 4 -17.59 -7.93 -7.96
C TYR A 4 -18.33 -7.55 -9.27
N PRO A 5 -17.88 -6.47 -9.97
CA PRO A 5 -18.61 -5.93 -11.14
C PRO A 5 -18.63 -6.88 -12.33
N ALA A 6 -17.61 -7.73 -12.48
CA ALA A 6 -17.49 -8.75 -13.51
C ALA A 6 -16.69 -9.96 -12.98
N ASP A 7 -16.63 -11.03 -13.76
CA ASP A 7 -15.81 -12.20 -13.41
C ASP A 7 -14.33 -11.81 -13.28
N GLY A 8 -13.72 -12.20 -12.14
CA GLY A 8 -12.35 -11.85 -11.80
C GLY A 8 -12.11 -10.39 -11.39
N TRP A 9 -13.14 -9.53 -11.38
CA TRP A 9 -13.03 -8.13 -10.95
C TRP A 9 -13.39 -7.99 -9.48
N VAL A 10 -12.55 -7.29 -8.73
CA VAL A 10 -12.75 -7.08 -7.29
C VAL A 10 -12.44 -5.63 -6.93
N GLU A 11 -13.45 -4.89 -6.50
CA GLU A 11 -13.38 -3.46 -6.23
C GLU A 11 -13.87 -3.11 -4.83
N GLN A 12 -13.38 -1.97 -4.34
CA GLN A 12 -13.94 -1.25 -3.20
C GLN A 12 -14.06 0.24 -3.55
N HIS A 13 -15.07 0.91 -3.01
CA HIS A 13 -15.11 2.36 -3.12
C HIS A 13 -14.14 2.99 -2.11
N PRO A 14 -13.16 3.83 -2.54
CA PRO A 14 -12.17 4.42 -1.62
C PRO A 14 -12.81 5.21 -0.47
N GLY A 15 -13.93 5.90 -0.75
CA GLY A 15 -14.71 6.60 0.27
C GLY A 15 -15.31 5.67 1.33
N ASP A 16 -15.69 4.43 0.98
CA ASP A 16 -16.19 3.46 1.95
C ASP A 16 -15.05 2.96 2.86
N ILE A 17 -13.84 2.76 2.29
CA ILE A 17 -12.65 2.42 3.07
C ILE A 17 -12.41 3.52 4.11
N TRP A 18 -12.37 4.78 3.69
CA TRP A 18 -12.18 5.92 4.59
C TRP A 18 -13.31 6.04 5.63
N ASN A 19 -14.56 6.03 5.19
CA ASN A 19 -15.72 6.21 6.07
C ASN A 19 -15.78 5.14 7.16
N SER A 20 -15.44 3.89 6.85
CA SER A 20 -15.42 2.82 7.85
C SER A 20 -14.35 3.07 8.92
N GLN A 21 -13.16 3.57 8.55
CA GLN A 21 -12.11 3.90 9.50
C GLN A 21 -12.47 5.14 10.33
N ARG A 22 -13.02 6.16 9.70
CA ARG A 22 -13.51 7.37 10.39
C ARG A 22 -14.58 7.01 11.42
N GLN A 23 -15.51 6.13 11.06
CA GLN A 23 -16.56 5.67 11.99
C GLN A 23 -15.95 4.91 13.18
N ALA A 24 -14.99 4.00 12.91
CA ALA A 24 -14.31 3.26 13.97
C ALA A 24 -13.56 4.19 14.95
N LEU A 25 -12.91 5.25 14.43
CA LEU A 25 -12.29 6.27 15.29
C LEU A 25 -13.31 7.04 16.13
N GLN A 26 -14.47 7.39 15.55
CA GLN A 26 -15.55 8.06 16.26
C GLN A 26 -16.11 7.17 17.37
N ASP A 27 -16.39 5.92 17.07
CA ASP A 27 -16.93 4.95 18.02
C ASP A 27 -15.95 4.71 19.18
N LEU A 28 -14.66 4.53 18.87
CA LEU A 28 -13.62 4.39 19.89
C LEU A 28 -13.54 5.63 20.77
N HIS A 29 -13.53 6.82 20.17
CA HIS A 29 -13.46 8.09 20.90
C HIS A 29 -14.66 8.25 21.85
N GLN A 30 -15.87 7.83 21.45
CA GLN A 30 -17.07 7.88 22.27
C GLN A 30 -17.04 6.87 23.43
N GLN A 31 -16.45 5.69 23.22
CA GLN A 31 -16.35 4.64 24.23
C GLN A 31 -15.34 4.95 25.33
N LEU A 32 -14.30 5.74 25.02
CA LEU A 32 -13.26 6.10 25.99
C LEU A 32 -13.69 7.27 26.86
N ASN A 33 -13.41 7.20 28.15
CA ASN A 33 -13.50 8.34 29.03
C ASN A 33 -12.34 9.32 28.82
N GLU A 34 -12.40 10.51 29.42
CA GLU A 34 -11.39 11.57 29.22
C GLU A 34 -9.96 11.14 29.62
N ALA A 35 -9.81 10.42 30.72
CA ALA A 35 -8.50 9.94 31.17
C ALA A 35 -7.91 8.92 30.18
N GLN A 36 -8.75 8.02 29.64
CA GLN A 36 -8.34 7.04 28.63
C GLN A 36 -7.96 7.73 27.32
N ARG A 37 -8.73 8.73 26.86
CA ARG A 37 -8.38 9.50 25.63
C ARG A 37 -7.03 10.18 25.77
N ARG A 38 -6.75 10.79 26.95
CA ARG A 38 -5.43 11.41 27.24
C ARG A 38 -4.29 10.40 27.32
N ALA A 39 -4.58 9.14 27.60
CA ALA A 39 -3.58 8.09 27.66
C ALA A 39 -3.24 7.50 26.28
N VAL A 40 -3.99 7.82 25.23
CA VAL A 40 -3.66 7.43 23.83
C VAL A 40 -2.49 8.31 23.37
N VAL A 41 -1.37 7.69 23.01
CA VAL A 41 -0.14 8.42 22.70
C VAL A 41 0.25 8.39 21.23
N SER A 42 -0.27 7.45 20.45
CA SER A 42 0.01 7.35 19.01
C SER A 42 -1.02 6.51 18.26
N CYS A 43 -1.02 6.66 16.94
CA CYS A 43 -1.78 5.85 15.99
C CYS A 43 -0.82 5.07 15.08
N GLY A 44 -1.18 3.83 14.74
CA GLY A 44 -0.54 3.04 13.70
C GLY A 44 -1.57 2.54 12.69
N ILE A 45 -1.17 2.41 11.43
CA ILE A 45 -2.02 1.92 10.35
C ILE A 45 -1.48 0.58 9.86
N THR A 46 -2.37 -0.40 9.75
CA THR A 46 -2.11 -1.64 9.01
C THR A 46 -3.23 -1.87 8.01
N ASN A 47 -2.91 -2.51 6.89
CA ASN A 47 -3.82 -2.57 5.74
C ASN A 47 -3.65 -3.83 4.93
N GLN A 48 -4.69 -4.20 4.18
CA GLN A 48 -4.57 -5.09 3.03
C GLN A 48 -3.63 -4.46 2.00
N ARG A 49 -2.54 -5.16 1.65
CA ARG A 49 -1.52 -4.64 0.73
C ARG A 49 -2.04 -4.67 -0.72
N GLU A 50 -1.28 -4.11 -1.64
CA GLU A 50 -1.45 -4.13 -3.11
C GLU A 50 -2.75 -3.48 -3.62
N THR A 51 -3.78 -3.33 -2.80
CA THR A 51 -5.01 -2.65 -3.19
C THR A 51 -4.70 -1.22 -3.60
N THR A 52 -4.98 -0.90 -4.88
CA THR A 52 -4.51 0.31 -5.55
C THR A 52 -5.58 1.38 -5.56
N VAL A 53 -5.22 2.58 -5.12
CA VAL A 53 -6.08 3.77 -5.09
C VAL A 53 -5.42 4.90 -5.87
N LEU A 54 -6.21 5.59 -6.71
CA LEU A 54 -5.83 6.83 -7.38
C LEU A 54 -6.79 7.95 -6.95
N TRP A 55 -6.26 9.13 -6.64
CA TRP A 55 -7.07 10.30 -6.25
C TRP A 55 -6.45 11.61 -6.69
N ARG A 56 -7.25 12.67 -6.73
CA ARG A 56 -6.78 14.03 -7.02
C ARG A 56 -6.08 14.61 -5.78
N ARG A 57 -4.91 15.15 -5.98
CA ARG A 57 -4.15 15.87 -4.93
C ARG A 57 -4.89 17.11 -4.44
N SER A 58 -5.46 17.88 -5.35
CA SER A 58 -6.12 19.17 -5.05
C SER A 58 -7.39 19.01 -4.21
N SER A 59 -8.14 17.93 -4.40
CA SER A 59 -9.46 17.75 -3.77
C SER A 59 -9.57 16.54 -2.84
N GLY A 60 -8.61 15.59 -2.90
CA GLY A 60 -8.74 14.30 -2.25
C GLY A 60 -9.80 13.38 -2.87
N SER A 61 -10.37 13.75 -4.02
CA SER A 61 -11.44 12.95 -4.65
C SER A 61 -10.86 11.73 -5.37
N PRO A 62 -11.39 10.51 -5.13
CA PRO A 62 -10.98 9.32 -5.86
C PRO A 62 -11.20 9.48 -7.38
N CYS A 63 -10.26 8.96 -8.17
CA CYS A 63 -10.31 8.94 -9.64
C CYS A 63 -10.85 7.61 -10.19
N GLY A 64 -11.54 6.84 -9.38
CA GLY A 64 -12.11 5.55 -9.72
C GLY A 64 -12.23 4.63 -8.49
N PRO A 65 -12.61 3.37 -8.66
CA PRO A 65 -12.64 2.40 -7.59
C PRO A 65 -11.22 2.03 -7.13
N ALA A 66 -11.08 1.58 -5.90
CA ALA A 66 -9.89 0.89 -5.43
C ALA A 66 -9.88 -0.53 -6.03
N LEU A 67 -8.85 -0.87 -6.80
CA LEU A 67 -8.69 -2.22 -7.33
C LEU A 67 -8.04 -3.10 -6.27
N VAL A 68 -8.80 -4.08 -5.77
CA VAL A 68 -8.40 -4.94 -4.66
C VAL A 68 -7.28 -5.90 -5.08
N TRP A 69 -6.46 -6.34 -4.17
CA TRP A 69 -5.35 -7.27 -4.42
C TRP A 69 -5.77 -8.57 -5.15
N GLN A 70 -7.01 -9.03 -4.96
CA GLN A 70 -7.59 -10.20 -5.61
C GLN A 70 -8.01 -9.97 -7.07
N ASP A 71 -8.01 -8.71 -7.52
CA ASP A 71 -8.50 -8.34 -8.86
C ASP A 71 -7.58 -8.85 -9.96
N GLY A 72 -8.13 -9.60 -10.87
CA GLY A 72 -7.41 -10.27 -11.97
C GLY A 72 -7.55 -9.58 -13.33
N ARG A 73 -8.28 -8.45 -13.44
CA ARG A 73 -8.58 -7.79 -14.74
C ARG A 73 -7.36 -7.37 -15.54
N THR A 74 -6.21 -7.21 -14.90
CA THR A 74 -4.97 -6.73 -15.53
C THR A 74 -4.06 -7.85 -16.02
N ALA A 75 -4.57 -9.09 -16.11
CA ALA A 75 -3.79 -10.24 -16.55
C ALA A 75 -3.17 -10.03 -17.95
N ASP A 76 -3.92 -9.43 -18.88
CA ASP A 76 -3.44 -9.18 -20.26
C ASP A 76 -2.28 -8.16 -20.28
N ILE A 77 -2.31 -7.15 -19.42
CA ILE A 77 -1.20 -6.18 -19.26
C ILE A 77 0.06 -6.92 -18.78
N CYS A 78 -0.07 -7.77 -17.77
CA CYS A 78 1.05 -8.57 -17.29
C CYS A 78 1.58 -9.52 -18.38
N GLN A 79 0.73 -10.13 -19.17
CA GLN A 79 1.14 -10.99 -20.29
C GLN A 79 1.87 -10.19 -21.38
N ALA A 80 1.40 -9.00 -21.72
CA ALA A 80 2.09 -8.10 -22.66
C ALA A 80 3.50 -7.75 -22.16
N TRP A 81 3.66 -7.34 -20.92
CA TRP A 81 4.96 -7.04 -20.33
C TRP A 81 5.90 -8.26 -20.29
N LYS A 82 5.37 -9.47 -20.08
CA LYS A 82 6.14 -10.72 -20.18
C LYS A 82 6.60 -10.98 -21.62
N ALA A 83 5.72 -10.77 -22.58
CA ALA A 83 6.05 -10.93 -24.01
C ALA A 83 7.13 -9.93 -24.47
N ASP A 84 7.16 -8.72 -23.89
CA ASP A 84 8.18 -7.70 -24.11
C ASP A 84 9.51 -8.02 -23.39
N GLY A 85 9.60 -9.13 -22.65
CA GLY A 85 10.81 -9.60 -21.98
C GLY A 85 11.12 -8.87 -20.65
N LEU A 86 10.17 -8.13 -20.08
CA LEU A 86 10.40 -7.31 -18.90
C LEU A 86 10.42 -8.11 -17.58
N GLU A 87 9.88 -9.33 -17.56
CA GLU A 87 9.67 -10.11 -16.33
C GLU A 87 10.96 -10.34 -15.54
N ALA A 88 12.05 -10.72 -16.21
CA ALA A 88 13.31 -11.04 -15.54
C ALA A 88 13.88 -9.84 -14.78
N ALA A 89 13.88 -8.65 -15.40
CA ALA A 89 14.35 -7.41 -14.77
C ALA A 89 13.46 -7.02 -13.59
N TRP A 90 12.15 -7.10 -13.77
CA TRP A 90 11.20 -6.80 -12.70
C TRP A 90 11.34 -7.74 -11.50
N CYS A 91 11.36 -9.06 -11.74
CA CYS A 91 11.57 -10.06 -10.68
C CYS A 91 12.87 -9.85 -9.93
N GLN A 92 13.94 -9.55 -10.65
CA GLN A 92 15.26 -9.30 -10.05
C GLN A 92 15.25 -8.07 -9.14
N ARG A 93 14.65 -6.97 -9.57
CA ARG A 93 14.67 -5.69 -8.84
C ARG A 93 13.67 -5.68 -7.69
N THR A 94 12.43 -6.12 -7.93
CA THR A 94 11.33 -6.03 -6.96
C THR A 94 11.20 -7.24 -6.04
N GLY A 95 11.77 -8.39 -6.40
CA GLY A 95 11.52 -9.66 -5.69
C GLY A 95 10.14 -10.28 -5.96
N LEU A 96 9.37 -9.73 -6.91
CA LEU A 96 7.99 -10.10 -7.23
C LEU A 96 7.90 -10.67 -8.66
N LEU A 97 6.85 -11.43 -8.94
CA LEU A 97 6.51 -11.86 -10.30
C LEU A 97 5.68 -10.78 -11.01
N LEU A 98 5.67 -10.76 -12.34
CA LEU A 98 4.70 -9.96 -13.10
C LEU A 98 3.33 -10.63 -13.02
N ASP A 99 2.49 -10.14 -12.11
CA ASP A 99 1.18 -10.71 -11.79
C ASP A 99 0.17 -9.60 -11.51
N PRO A 100 -1.11 -9.76 -11.92
CA PRO A 100 -2.18 -8.80 -11.61
C PRO A 100 -2.40 -8.55 -10.12
N TYR A 101 -1.89 -9.41 -9.26
CA TYR A 101 -1.92 -9.24 -7.81
C TYR A 101 -1.35 -7.88 -7.36
N PHE A 102 -0.28 -7.40 -8.00
CA PHE A 102 0.47 -6.20 -7.60
C PHE A 102 -0.05 -4.91 -8.25
N SER A 103 0.38 -3.74 -7.72
CA SER A 103 -0.22 -2.45 -8.08
C SER A 103 0.11 -1.95 -9.48
N ALA A 104 1.30 -2.24 -10.02
CA ALA A 104 1.77 -1.62 -11.27
C ALA A 104 0.80 -1.79 -12.44
N SER A 105 0.32 -3.02 -12.69
CA SER A 105 -0.63 -3.29 -13.78
C SER A 105 -2.01 -2.66 -13.54
N LYS A 106 -2.42 -2.56 -12.26
CA LYS A 106 -3.67 -1.89 -11.89
C LYS A 106 -3.60 -0.39 -12.16
N ILE A 107 -2.47 0.26 -11.84
CA ILE A 107 -2.24 1.68 -12.16
C ILE A 107 -2.37 1.91 -13.67
N ARG A 108 -1.70 1.09 -14.48
CA ARG A 108 -1.77 1.16 -15.95
C ARG A 108 -3.21 1.07 -16.44
N TRP A 109 -3.92 0.05 -15.97
CA TRP A 109 -5.30 -0.17 -16.34
C TRP A 109 -6.20 1.01 -15.94
N MET A 110 -6.05 1.53 -14.72
CA MET A 110 -6.85 2.65 -14.24
C MET A 110 -6.62 3.92 -15.07
N LEU A 111 -5.39 4.21 -15.46
CA LEU A 111 -5.06 5.36 -16.33
C LEU A 111 -5.64 5.21 -17.74
N GLU A 112 -5.76 3.99 -18.25
CA GLU A 112 -6.35 3.71 -19.57
C GLU A 112 -7.89 3.72 -19.57
N HIS A 113 -8.52 3.38 -18.45
CA HIS A 113 -9.98 3.12 -18.42
C HIS A 113 -10.77 4.13 -17.59
N HIS A 114 -10.12 4.95 -16.75
CA HIS A 114 -10.77 5.99 -15.98
C HIS A 114 -10.35 7.38 -16.45
N PRO A 115 -11.21 8.10 -17.21
CA PRO A 115 -10.89 9.44 -17.73
C PRO A 115 -10.48 10.43 -16.65
N GLU A 116 -11.05 10.32 -15.44
CA GLU A 116 -10.69 11.16 -14.30
C GLU A 116 -9.23 10.94 -13.84
N ALA A 117 -8.74 9.69 -13.86
CA ALA A 117 -7.37 9.37 -13.53
C ALA A 117 -6.40 9.92 -14.60
N ALA A 118 -6.72 9.71 -15.87
CA ALA A 118 -5.94 10.25 -16.99
C ALA A 118 -5.89 11.77 -16.97
N ALA A 119 -7.02 12.46 -16.70
CA ALA A 119 -7.10 13.91 -16.61
C ALA A 119 -6.30 14.43 -15.41
N ALA A 120 -6.36 13.79 -14.26
CA ALA A 120 -5.57 14.16 -13.08
C ALA A 120 -4.07 13.99 -13.33
N ALA A 121 -3.66 12.90 -14.01
CA ALA A 121 -2.28 12.66 -14.41
C ALA A 121 -1.76 13.74 -15.36
N ALA A 122 -2.54 14.12 -16.36
CA ALA A 122 -2.17 15.17 -17.33
C ALA A 122 -2.09 16.58 -16.72
N GLN A 123 -2.68 16.79 -15.55
CA GLN A 123 -2.70 18.05 -14.81
C GLN A 123 -1.71 18.10 -13.64
N ASP A 124 -0.84 17.09 -13.50
CA ASP A 124 0.03 16.93 -12.33
C ASP A 124 -0.71 16.88 -10.97
N ASP A 125 -2.00 16.54 -11.00
CA ASP A 125 -2.92 16.52 -9.86
C ASP A 125 -3.22 15.11 -9.35
N LEU A 126 -2.49 14.09 -9.82
CA LEU A 126 -2.71 12.71 -9.43
C LEU A 126 -1.88 12.35 -8.19
N CYS A 127 -2.49 11.55 -7.30
CA CYS A 127 -1.82 10.76 -6.27
C CYS A 127 -2.12 9.28 -6.49
N PHE A 128 -1.11 8.47 -6.28
CA PHE A 128 -1.19 7.02 -6.18
C PHE A 128 -0.87 6.57 -4.75
N GLY A 129 -1.51 5.51 -4.30
CA GLY A 129 -1.13 4.82 -3.07
C GLY A 129 -1.83 3.49 -2.91
N THR A 130 -1.37 2.71 -1.95
CA THR A 130 -2.10 1.60 -1.38
C THR A 130 -2.99 2.08 -0.24
N VAL A 131 -3.72 1.22 0.42
CA VAL A 131 -4.75 1.62 1.39
C VAL A 131 -4.18 2.47 2.54
N GLU A 132 -2.98 2.17 3.02
CA GLU A 132 -2.34 2.95 4.08
C GLU A 132 -2.03 4.38 3.64
N SER A 133 -1.58 4.58 2.40
CA SER A 133 -1.34 5.93 1.85
C SER A 133 -2.64 6.73 1.74
N TRP A 134 -3.71 6.08 1.30
CA TRP A 134 -5.05 6.67 1.25
C TRP A 134 -5.57 7.05 2.64
N LEU A 135 -5.39 6.18 3.63
CA LEU A 135 -5.77 6.45 5.01
C LEU A 135 -4.92 7.55 5.63
N LEU A 136 -3.60 7.52 5.41
CA LEU A 136 -2.69 8.56 5.88
C LEU A 136 -3.07 9.93 5.32
N TRP A 137 -3.34 10.00 4.01
CA TRP A 137 -3.81 11.22 3.35
C TRP A 137 -5.06 11.79 4.03
N ASN A 138 -6.07 10.96 4.23
CA ASN A 138 -7.33 11.40 4.84
C ASN A 138 -7.19 11.72 6.33
N LEU A 139 -6.42 10.93 7.09
CA LEU A 139 -6.18 11.18 8.51
C LEU A 139 -5.45 12.49 8.77
N THR A 140 -4.57 12.90 7.84
CA THR A 140 -3.79 14.14 7.97
C THR A 140 -4.44 15.33 7.25
N GLY A 141 -5.71 15.21 6.81
CA GLY A 141 -6.38 16.30 6.08
C GLY A 141 -5.68 16.68 4.77
N GLY A 142 -5.08 15.73 4.08
CA GLY A 142 -4.35 15.95 2.82
C GLY A 142 -2.93 16.50 2.95
N GLN A 143 -2.40 16.57 4.17
CA GLN A 143 -1.07 17.15 4.41
C GLN A 143 0.08 16.15 4.17
N ARG A 144 -0.19 14.84 4.24
CA ARG A 144 0.86 13.82 4.09
C ARG A 144 0.49 12.81 3.02
N HIS A 145 1.32 12.70 1.98
CA HIS A 145 1.25 11.68 0.95
C HIS A 145 2.49 10.80 1.06
N GLY A 146 2.38 9.70 1.77
CA GLY A 146 3.47 8.79 2.08
C GLY A 146 3.04 7.33 2.04
N SER A 147 3.99 6.44 1.84
CA SER A 147 3.85 4.99 1.95
C SER A 147 5.05 4.42 2.69
N ASP A 148 4.86 3.36 3.45
CA ASP A 148 5.96 2.66 4.08
C ASP A 148 6.59 1.63 3.15
N MET A 149 7.82 1.25 3.45
CA MET A 149 8.59 0.33 2.60
C MET A 149 7.99 -1.07 2.51
N SER A 150 7.25 -1.54 3.52
CA SER A 150 6.60 -2.85 3.47
C SER A 150 5.48 -2.88 2.42
N ASN A 151 4.66 -1.83 2.34
CA ASN A 151 3.64 -1.68 1.32
C ASN A 151 4.24 -1.35 -0.06
N ALA A 152 5.19 -0.42 -0.11
CA ALA A 152 5.86 -0.03 -1.36
C ALA A 152 6.54 -1.23 -2.05
N SER A 153 7.14 -2.16 -1.28
CA SER A 153 7.74 -3.39 -1.81
C SER A 153 6.73 -4.34 -2.45
N ARG A 154 5.43 -4.06 -2.37
CA ARG A 154 4.37 -4.87 -2.97
C ARG A 154 3.75 -4.24 -4.22
N THR A 155 4.30 -3.15 -4.72
CA THR A 155 3.72 -2.38 -5.83
C THR A 155 4.23 -2.77 -7.21
N LEU A 156 5.32 -3.54 -7.33
CA LEU A 156 6.14 -3.72 -8.52
C LEU A 156 6.88 -2.44 -8.98
N LEU A 157 6.91 -1.38 -8.16
CA LEU A 157 7.52 -0.10 -8.51
C LEU A 157 8.74 0.25 -7.65
N MET A 158 9.01 -0.51 -6.59
CA MET A 158 10.11 -0.23 -5.66
C MET A 158 11.25 -1.25 -5.85
N ASP A 159 12.48 -0.74 -5.95
CA ASP A 159 13.68 -1.56 -5.89
C ASP A 159 13.91 -2.06 -4.45
N LEU A 160 13.99 -3.39 -4.32
CA LEU A 160 14.09 -4.02 -3.01
C LEU A 160 15.47 -3.81 -2.34
N GLU A 161 16.53 -3.64 -3.14
CA GLU A 161 17.91 -3.43 -2.66
C GLU A 161 18.19 -1.95 -2.40
N GLN A 162 17.82 -1.08 -3.36
CA GLN A 162 18.06 0.36 -3.27
C GLN A 162 17.01 1.09 -2.44
N ARG A 163 15.85 0.44 -2.19
CA ARG A 163 14.72 0.99 -1.42
C ARG A 163 14.24 2.34 -1.95
N CYS A 164 14.12 2.43 -3.27
CA CYS A 164 13.65 3.62 -3.97
C CYS A 164 12.66 3.24 -5.08
N TRP A 165 11.85 4.22 -5.48
CA TRP A 165 11.00 4.07 -6.65
C TRP A 165 11.85 3.93 -7.92
N MET A 166 11.40 3.09 -8.86
CA MET A 166 12.08 2.84 -10.12
C MET A 166 11.38 3.56 -11.26
N ASP A 167 12.00 4.57 -11.82
CA ASP A 167 11.42 5.37 -12.93
C ASP A 167 11.11 4.52 -14.15
N GLU A 168 12.00 3.62 -14.53
CA GLU A 168 11.82 2.73 -15.68
C GLU A 168 10.55 1.87 -15.59
N PHE A 169 10.22 1.39 -14.38
CA PHE A 169 9.01 0.57 -14.18
C PHE A 169 7.77 1.44 -13.98
N ARG A 170 7.92 2.60 -13.35
CA ARG A 170 6.86 3.60 -13.26
C ARG A 170 6.41 4.05 -14.65
N GLU A 171 7.34 4.30 -15.57
CA GLU A 171 7.05 4.73 -16.95
C GLU A 171 6.24 3.68 -17.72
N GLN A 172 6.47 2.38 -17.48
CA GLN A 172 5.65 1.31 -18.06
C GLN A 172 4.17 1.38 -17.60
N THR A 173 3.90 1.98 -16.46
CA THR A 173 2.52 2.17 -15.97
C THR A 173 1.85 3.42 -16.51
N GLY A 174 2.62 4.38 -17.05
CA GLY A 174 2.14 5.72 -17.39
C GLY A 174 1.94 6.66 -16.19
N LEU A 175 2.33 6.25 -14.98
CA LEU A 175 2.17 7.05 -13.77
C LEU A 175 3.16 8.23 -13.76
N PRO A 176 2.72 9.51 -13.57
CA PRO A 176 3.63 10.63 -13.36
C PRO A 176 4.50 10.45 -12.11
N ALA A 177 5.75 10.94 -12.14
CA ALA A 177 6.66 10.81 -11.00
C ALA A 177 6.14 11.50 -9.73
N ASN A 178 5.49 12.64 -9.87
CA ASN A 178 4.89 13.40 -8.76
C ASN A 178 3.65 12.72 -8.15
N ALA A 179 3.10 11.69 -8.80
CA ALA A 179 2.00 10.91 -8.26
C ALA A 179 2.43 9.84 -7.26
N LEU A 180 3.73 9.54 -7.17
CA LEU A 180 4.26 8.57 -6.20
C LEU A 180 4.23 9.16 -4.78
N PRO A 181 3.90 8.36 -3.74
CA PRO A 181 4.04 8.78 -2.36
C PRO A 181 5.52 8.87 -1.96
N GLU A 182 5.81 9.68 -0.94
CA GLU A 182 7.11 9.65 -0.29
C GLU A 182 7.36 8.27 0.35
N LEU A 183 8.53 7.69 0.12
CA LEU A 183 8.93 6.43 0.77
C LEU A 183 9.42 6.70 2.18
N LEU A 184 8.82 6.02 3.13
CA LEU A 184 9.08 6.20 4.56
C LEU A 184 9.46 4.86 5.21
N PRO A 185 10.25 4.87 6.28
CA PRO A 185 10.40 3.71 7.15
C PRO A 185 9.04 3.25 7.70
N CYS A 186 8.92 1.98 8.11
CA CYS A 186 7.65 1.49 8.67
C CYS A 186 7.34 2.07 10.07
N ARG A 187 8.35 2.61 10.75
CA ARG A 187 8.24 3.33 12.02
C ARG A 187 8.89 4.70 11.89
N GLY A 188 8.17 5.75 12.29
CA GLY A 188 8.64 7.12 12.19
C GLY A 188 7.54 8.12 12.46
N GLU A 189 7.70 9.32 11.95
CA GLU A 189 6.69 10.38 12.03
C GLU A 189 6.00 10.54 10.67
N PHE A 190 4.72 10.20 10.64
CA PHE A 190 3.90 10.25 9.44
C PHE A 190 2.94 11.45 9.42
N GLY A 191 3.01 12.33 10.40
CA GLY A 191 2.11 13.45 10.61
C GLY A 191 1.15 13.21 11.78
N HIS A 192 0.13 14.07 11.88
CA HIS A 192 -0.81 14.08 12.98
C HIS A 192 -2.24 13.97 12.45
N ILE A 193 -3.13 13.39 13.25
CA ILE A 193 -4.56 13.35 12.94
C ILE A 193 -5.09 14.77 12.85
N ALA A 194 -5.81 15.08 11.78
CA ALA A 194 -6.33 16.41 11.47
C ALA A 194 -7.33 16.91 12.52
N GLU A 195 -7.44 18.24 12.63
CA GLU A 195 -8.20 18.94 13.67
C GLU A 195 -9.70 18.58 13.70
N GLU A 196 -10.29 18.25 12.55
CA GLU A 196 -11.69 17.91 12.39
C GLU A 196 -12.03 16.44 12.75
N LEU A 197 -11.03 15.65 13.07
CA LEU A 197 -11.19 14.22 13.35
C LEU A 197 -11.09 13.93 14.86
N PRO A 198 -11.69 12.83 15.34
CA PRO A 198 -11.42 12.32 16.68
C PRO A 198 -9.93 12.07 16.90
N PHE A 199 -9.44 12.33 18.11
CA PHE A 199 -8.01 12.29 18.46
C PHE A 199 -7.15 13.30 17.68
N ALA A 200 -7.70 14.48 17.33
CA ALA A 200 -6.98 15.57 16.71
C ALA A 200 -5.59 15.80 17.35
N GLY A 201 -4.56 15.98 16.53
CA GLY A 201 -3.19 16.18 16.97
C GLY A 201 -2.46 14.91 17.43
N LEU A 202 -3.10 13.73 17.45
CA LEU A 202 -2.43 12.48 17.80
C LEU A 202 -1.42 12.11 16.70
N PRO A 203 -0.14 11.83 17.03
CA PRO A 203 0.86 11.45 16.03
C PRO A 203 0.57 10.08 15.42
N ILE A 204 0.78 9.96 14.11
CA ILE A 204 0.78 8.70 13.37
C ILE A 204 2.23 8.24 13.29
N GLN A 205 2.57 7.08 13.88
CA GLN A 205 3.96 6.68 14.08
C GLN A 205 4.34 5.33 13.47
N ALA A 206 3.39 4.62 12.88
CA ALA A 206 3.67 3.37 12.19
C ALA A 206 2.73 3.15 11.00
N LEU A 207 3.29 2.70 9.90
CA LEU A 207 2.58 2.11 8.75
C LEU A 207 3.18 0.74 8.48
N LEU A 208 2.35 -0.28 8.30
CA LEU A 208 2.86 -1.63 8.06
C LEU A 208 1.81 -2.49 7.34
N GLY A 209 2.21 -3.17 6.28
CA GLY A 209 1.34 -4.12 5.59
C GLY A 209 0.86 -5.24 6.54
N ASP A 210 -0.37 -5.71 6.35
CA ASP A 210 -1.05 -6.65 7.26
C ASP A 210 -0.26 -7.94 7.54
N GLN A 211 0.36 -8.51 6.50
CA GLN A 211 1.13 -9.74 6.64
C GLN A 211 2.44 -9.52 7.40
N GLN A 212 3.08 -8.37 7.20
CA GLN A 212 4.26 -7.95 7.95
C GLN A 212 3.90 -7.62 9.40
N ALA A 213 2.81 -6.91 9.63
CA ALA A 213 2.29 -6.63 10.96
C ALA A 213 1.98 -7.92 11.73
N ALA A 214 1.35 -8.90 11.06
CA ALA A 214 1.09 -10.21 11.65
C ALA A 214 2.38 -10.99 11.96
N THR A 215 3.41 -10.89 11.12
CA THR A 215 4.71 -11.53 11.36
C THR A 215 5.38 -10.95 12.61
N LEU A 216 5.38 -9.62 12.73
CA LEU A 216 5.86 -8.92 13.93
C LEU A 216 5.02 -9.27 15.17
N GLY A 217 3.69 -9.26 15.04
CA GLY A 217 2.75 -9.57 16.13
C GLY A 217 2.84 -11.01 16.63
N GLN A 218 3.27 -11.95 15.77
CA GLN A 218 3.58 -13.33 16.15
C GLN A 218 5.02 -13.51 16.66
N LEU A 219 5.75 -12.40 16.84
CA LEU A 219 7.14 -12.38 17.34
C LEU A 219 8.11 -13.19 16.47
N CYS A 220 7.87 -13.28 15.16
CA CYS A 220 8.80 -13.90 14.22
C CYS A 220 9.96 -12.92 13.92
N LEU A 221 10.80 -12.66 14.91
CA LEU A 221 11.83 -11.59 14.90
C LEU A 221 13.20 -12.10 14.44
N GLN A 222 13.42 -13.41 14.52
CA GLN A 222 14.71 -14.00 14.17
C GLN A 222 14.69 -14.61 12.77
N PRO A 223 15.83 -14.62 12.05
CA PRO A 223 15.94 -15.32 10.78
C PRO A 223 15.54 -16.81 10.90
N GLY A 224 14.68 -17.27 10.00
CA GLY A 224 14.13 -18.62 9.98
C GLY A 224 12.79 -18.78 10.69
N GLU A 225 12.38 -17.82 11.52
CA GLU A 225 11.03 -17.84 12.10
C GLU A 225 9.97 -17.50 11.05
N ALA A 226 8.83 -18.17 11.16
CA ALA A 226 7.77 -18.09 10.17
C ALA A 226 6.39 -18.05 10.81
N LYS A 227 5.48 -17.35 10.17
CA LYS A 227 4.06 -17.41 10.49
C LYS A 227 3.26 -17.85 9.26
N CYS A 228 2.12 -18.48 9.50
CA CYS A 228 1.16 -18.78 8.45
C CYS A 228 -0.21 -18.22 8.83
N THR A 229 -0.79 -17.46 7.89
CA THR A 229 -2.17 -16.96 8.00
C THR A 229 -3.06 -17.82 7.11
N TYR A 230 -4.12 -18.36 7.66
CA TYR A 230 -5.18 -19.04 6.94
C TYR A 230 -6.44 -18.20 6.97
N GLY A 231 -6.88 -17.74 5.82
CA GLY A 231 -8.09 -16.94 5.60
C GLY A 231 -8.66 -17.24 4.21
N THR A 232 -9.16 -16.24 3.52
CA THR A 232 -9.52 -16.35 2.09
C THR A 232 -8.34 -16.80 1.23
N GLY A 233 -7.11 -16.42 1.64
CA GLY A 233 -5.84 -16.94 1.13
C GLY A 233 -4.97 -17.50 2.24
N ALA A 234 -4.02 -18.36 1.90
CA ALA A 234 -2.98 -18.85 2.82
C ALA A 234 -1.68 -18.09 2.55
N PHE A 235 -1.11 -17.45 3.59
CA PHE A 235 0.10 -16.63 3.49
C PHE A 235 1.16 -17.14 4.46
N LEU A 236 2.14 -17.86 3.95
CA LEU A 236 3.34 -18.22 4.69
C LEU A 236 4.38 -17.10 4.51
N VAL A 237 4.81 -16.51 5.62
CA VAL A 237 5.86 -15.50 5.66
C VAL A 237 7.00 -15.99 6.53
N ILE A 238 8.22 -15.94 6.00
CA ILE A 238 9.45 -16.37 6.67
C ILE A 238 10.35 -15.14 6.80
N ASN A 239 10.81 -14.86 8.02
CA ASN A 239 11.83 -13.86 8.26
C ASN A 239 13.18 -14.38 7.76
N THR A 240 13.80 -13.67 6.82
CA THR A 240 15.11 -14.02 6.25
C THR A 240 16.27 -13.21 6.82
N GLY A 241 15.99 -12.36 7.83
CA GLY A 241 16.95 -11.40 8.38
C GLY A 241 17.23 -10.28 7.39
N ASP A 242 18.41 -9.70 7.48
CA ASP A 242 18.84 -8.53 6.71
C ASP A 242 19.20 -8.84 5.25
N SER A 243 19.11 -10.12 4.87
CA SER A 243 19.51 -10.58 3.54
C SER A 243 18.31 -10.85 2.64
N ILE A 244 18.29 -10.20 1.48
CA ILE A 244 17.30 -10.50 0.44
C ILE A 244 17.56 -11.91 -0.08
N ARG A 245 16.57 -12.78 0.03
CA ARG A 245 16.61 -14.16 -0.48
C ARG A 245 15.77 -14.28 -1.74
N ARG A 246 16.41 -14.56 -2.86
CA ARG A 246 15.72 -14.84 -4.14
C ARG A 246 15.41 -16.33 -4.22
N SER A 247 14.17 -16.67 -4.47
CA SER A 247 13.75 -18.06 -4.62
C SER A 247 13.83 -18.51 -6.07
N SER A 248 14.37 -19.70 -6.30
CA SER A 248 14.29 -20.39 -7.60
C SER A 248 12.97 -21.19 -7.77
N ALA A 249 12.13 -21.24 -6.73
CA ALA A 249 10.88 -21.99 -6.71
C ALA A 249 9.63 -21.09 -6.77
N GLY A 250 9.78 -19.83 -7.21
CA GLY A 250 8.65 -18.89 -7.39
C GLY A 250 8.13 -18.25 -6.11
N LEU A 251 8.84 -18.36 -4.97
CA LEU A 251 8.49 -17.61 -3.78
C LEU A 251 8.88 -16.14 -3.94
N LEU A 252 8.11 -15.26 -3.32
CA LEU A 252 8.31 -13.81 -3.41
C LEU A 252 9.24 -13.31 -2.30
N SER A 253 10.01 -12.27 -2.59
CA SER A 253 10.75 -11.51 -1.59
C SER A 253 10.10 -10.14 -1.38
N THR A 254 10.04 -9.67 -0.14
CA THR A 254 9.46 -8.37 0.21
C THR A 254 10.17 -7.82 1.44
N LEU A 255 10.11 -6.53 1.68
CA LEU A 255 10.58 -5.97 2.95
C LEU A 255 9.65 -6.38 4.09
N GLY A 256 10.24 -6.79 5.20
CA GLY A 256 9.52 -7.13 6.43
C GLY A 256 9.05 -5.86 7.12
N TRP A 257 9.96 -5.19 7.76
CA TRP A 257 9.77 -3.87 8.38
C TRP A 257 11.10 -3.13 8.44
N THR A 258 11.03 -1.83 8.66
CA THR A 258 12.20 -0.99 8.88
C THR A 258 11.97 -0.11 10.11
N ASP A 259 13.02 0.14 10.87
CA ASP A 259 12.98 1.10 11.96
C ASP A 259 13.00 2.57 11.46
N ALA A 260 13.03 3.52 12.37
CA ALA A 260 13.05 4.95 12.04
C ALA A 260 14.29 5.41 11.25
N SER A 261 15.38 4.62 11.25
CA SER A 261 16.57 4.87 10.42
C SER A 261 16.48 4.25 9.02
N GLY A 262 15.42 3.50 8.75
CA GLY A 262 15.26 2.72 7.53
C GLY A 262 16.03 1.39 7.54
N THR A 263 16.59 0.99 8.68
CA THR A 263 17.23 -0.31 8.86
C THR A 263 16.17 -1.39 9.00
N PRO A 264 16.30 -2.54 8.29
CA PRO A 264 15.36 -3.68 8.39
C PRO A 264 15.33 -4.29 9.79
#